data_f5ff60254623441b139420dd92730a4d
#
_entry.id   f5ff60254623441b139420dd92730a4d
#
_cell.length_a   1.000
_cell.length_b   1.000
_cell.length_c   1.000
_cell.angle_alpha   90.00
_cell.angle_beta   90.00
_cell.angle_gamma   90.00
#
_symmetry.space_group_name_H-M   'P 1'
#
loop_
_entity.id
_entity.type
_entity.pdbx_description
1 polymer ?
#
loop_
_entity_poly.entity_id
_entity_poly.type
_entity_poly.pdbx_seq_one_letter_code
_entity_poly.pdbx_strand_id
1 'polypeptide(L)'
;MRVIIESDYQKMSQWAAEHVIERINAFKPTAEKPFVLGLPTGSSPEGMYACLVKANKEGRVSFKNVLTFNMDEYVNLPEDHPESYHSFMARNLFDHIDCPKENIHILNGNAKDLAAECAHYEEMIKEAGGIDLFIGGIGPDGHIAFNEPYSSLTSRTRVKTLTTDTIIANSRFFDNDVNKVPKLALTVGVGTVMDAREVMILVNGHHKARALKAAIEGAVTHEWTISALQMHQHGIIVADEPATDELKVATYKYFKDIEKDNLL
;
A
#
# COMPACT_ATOMS: atom_id res chain seq x y z
N MET A 1 7.87 5.78 -14.67
CA MET A 1 7.70 5.90 -13.21
C MET A 1 7.88 7.37 -12.83
N ARG A 2 6.97 7.92 -12.02
CA ARG A 2 7.10 9.27 -11.42
C ARG A 2 7.67 9.13 -10.01
N VAL A 3 8.43 10.12 -9.56
CA VAL A 3 8.93 10.19 -8.18
C VAL A 3 8.68 11.60 -7.66
N ILE A 4 7.74 11.70 -6.73
CA ILE A 4 7.36 12.93 -6.03
C ILE A 4 8.16 12.98 -4.74
N ILE A 5 8.92 14.04 -4.53
CA ILE A 5 9.73 14.20 -3.32
C ILE A 5 9.21 15.44 -2.58
N GLU A 6 8.50 15.21 -1.49
CA GLU A 6 7.98 16.27 -0.63
C GLU A 6 8.91 16.56 0.53
N SER A 7 8.81 17.77 1.09
CA SER A 7 9.72 18.22 2.15
C SER A 7 9.65 17.39 3.43
N ASP A 8 8.50 16.80 3.71
CA ASP A 8 8.23 16.09 4.96
C ASP A 8 7.06 15.11 4.82
N TYR A 9 6.85 14.30 5.86
CA TYR A 9 5.79 13.31 5.94
C TYR A 9 4.38 13.89 5.76
N GLN A 10 4.13 15.09 6.28
CA GLN A 10 2.80 15.71 6.20
C GLN A 10 2.46 16.09 4.76
N LYS A 11 3.39 16.71 4.05
CA LYS A 11 3.21 17.05 2.64
C LYS A 11 3.15 15.82 1.74
N MET A 12 4.01 14.81 1.99
CA MET A 12 3.92 13.51 1.32
C MET A 12 2.53 12.89 1.48
N SER A 13 2.00 12.89 2.71
CA SER A 13 0.67 12.36 3.02
C SER A 13 -0.45 13.16 2.35
N GLN A 14 -0.34 14.48 2.36
CA GLN A 14 -1.29 15.39 1.72
C GLN A 14 -1.29 15.20 0.21
N TRP A 15 -0.11 15.16 -0.42
CA TRP A 15 0.01 14.92 -1.87
C TRP A 15 -0.64 13.60 -2.27
N ALA A 16 -0.34 12.53 -1.53
CA ALA A 16 -0.94 11.22 -1.79
C ALA A 16 -2.46 11.23 -1.66
N ALA A 17 -3.00 11.89 -0.63
CA ALA A 17 -4.45 12.02 -0.45
C ALA A 17 -5.09 12.82 -1.57
N GLU A 18 -4.52 13.95 -1.99
CA GLU A 18 -5.03 14.76 -3.10
C GLU A 18 -5.05 13.95 -4.41
N HIS A 19 -4.01 13.16 -4.67
CA HIS A 19 -3.97 12.28 -5.83
C HIS A 19 -5.13 11.26 -5.82
N VAL A 20 -5.40 10.60 -4.67
CA VAL A 20 -6.53 9.68 -4.52
C VAL A 20 -7.86 10.39 -4.78
N ILE A 21 -8.05 11.58 -4.19
CA ILE A 21 -9.25 12.40 -4.36
C ILE A 21 -9.48 12.76 -5.84
N GLU A 22 -8.42 13.21 -6.51
CA GLU A 22 -8.47 13.54 -7.94
C GLU A 22 -8.85 12.32 -8.80
N ARG A 23 -8.25 11.16 -8.52
CA ARG A 23 -8.51 9.92 -9.26
C ARG A 23 -9.96 9.47 -9.10
N ILE A 24 -10.48 9.44 -7.87
CA ILE A 24 -11.89 9.09 -7.59
C ILE A 24 -12.84 10.09 -8.29
N ASN A 25 -12.60 11.40 -8.12
CA ASN A 25 -13.47 12.43 -8.67
C ASN A 25 -13.44 12.47 -10.21
N ALA A 26 -12.28 12.26 -10.83
CA ALA A 26 -12.16 12.19 -12.28
C ALA A 26 -12.83 10.94 -12.88
N PHE A 27 -12.80 9.81 -12.17
CA PHE A 27 -13.44 8.56 -12.58
C PHE A 27 -14.97 8.66 -12.52
N LYS A 28 -15.52 9.44 -11.58
CA LYS A 28 -16.98 9.60 -11.36
C LYS A 28 -17.68 8.27 -11.11
N PRO A 29 -17.31 7.56 -10.03
CA PRO A 29 -17.80 6.21 -9.79
C PRO A 29 -19.31 6.18 -9.58
N THR A 30 -19.96 5.09 -10.06
CA THR A 30 -21.36 4.77 -9.83
C THR A 30 -21.49 3.39 -9.19
N ALA A 31 -22.68 3.00 -8.77
CA ALA A 31 -22.92 1.67 -8.23
C ALA A 31 -22.60 0.55 -9.24
N GLU A 32 -22.88 0.80 -10.53
CA GLU A 32 -22.64 -0.16 -11.62
C GLU A 32 -21.18 -0.14 -12.11
N LYS A 33 -20.46 0.94 -11.83
CA LYS A 33 -19.06 1.12 -12.19
C LYS A 33 -18.30 1.77 -11.03
N PRO A 34 -17.99 1.01 -9.99
CA PRO A 34 -17.25 1.52 -8.84
C PRO A 34 -15.79 1.83 -9.20
N PHE A 35 -15.17 2.73 -8.42
CA PHE A 35 -13.72 2.89 -8.43
C PHE A 35 -13.09 1.84 -7.51
N VAL A 36 -12.10 1.10 -7.99
CA VAL A 36 -11.48 0.01 -7.24
C VAL A 36 -10.13 0.46 -6.67
N LEU A 37 -10.04 0.51 -5.35
CA LEU A 37 -8.91 1.08 -4.62
C LEU A 37 -8.17 0.01 -3.78
N GLY A 38 -6.90 -0.23 -4.07
CA GLY A 38 -6.02 -1.05 -3.25
C GLY A 38 -5.41 -0.25 -2.11
N LEU A 39 -5.39 -0.80 -0.89
CA LEU A 39 -5.00 -0.08 0.33
C LEU A 39 -3.99 -0.85 1.19
N PRO A 40 -2.93 -0.19 1.68
CA PRO A 40 -1.97 -0.75 2.62
C PRO A 40 -2.36 -0.49 4.08
N THR A 41 -1.69 -1.18 4.99
CA THR A 41 -1.63 -0.83 6.42
C THR A 41 -0.23 -0.30 6.78
N GLY A 42 0.00 -0.07 8.07
CA GLY A 42 1.27 0.43 8.60
C GLY A 42 1.34 1.95 8.74
N SER A 43 2.45 2.46 9.23
CA SER A 43 2.57 3.87 9.61
C SER A 43 2.69 4.84 8.43
N SER A 44 3.14 4.40 7.26
CA SER A 44 3.31 5.30 6.10
C SER A 44 2.00 5.90 5.59
N PRO A 45 0.88 5.14 5.46
CA PRO A 45 -0.38 5.67 4.96
C PRO A 45 -1.24 6.41 5.99
N GLU A 46 -0.93 6.38 7.29
CA GLU A 46 -1.79 6.98 8.34
C GLU A 46 -2.09 8.45 8.08
N GLY A 47 -1.09 9.25 7.71
CA GLY A 47 -1.26 10.67 7.40
C GLY A 47 -2.14 10.89 6.16
N MET A 48 -1.99 10.04 5.13
CA MET A 48 -2.86 10.07 3.96
C MET A 48 -4.31 9.72 4.35
N TYR A 49 -4.53 8.70 5.19
CA TYR A 49 -5.88 8.35 5.66
C TYR A 49 -6.52 9.49 6.44
N ALA A 50 -5.78 10.15 7.33
CA ALA A 50 -6.28 11.33 8.04
C ALA A 50 -6.72 12.45 7.08
N CYS A 51 -5.96 12.70 6.01
CA CYS A 51 -6.32 13.66 4.98
C CYS A 51 -7.58 13.23 4.20
N LEU A 52 -7.71 11.94 3.83
CA LEU A 52 -8.88 11.39 3.13
C LEU A 52 -10.15 11.49 4.00
N VAL A 53 -10.05 11.14 5.29
CA VAL A 53 -11.15 11.29 6.25
C VAL A 53 -11.61 12.74 6.34
N LYS A 54 -10.66 13.68 6.43
CA LYS A 54 -10.97 15.11 6.44
C LYS A 54 -11.68 15.54 5.16
N ALA A 55 -11.15 15.17 4.00
CA ALA A 55 -11.72 15.50 2.69
C ALA A 55 -13.13 14.92 2.50
N ASN A 56 -13.38 13.69 2.98
CA ASN A 56 -14.72 13.09 2.95
C ASN A 56 -15.71 13.87 3.83
N LYS A 57 -15.32 14.22 5.05
CA LYS A 57 -16.16 15.05 5.96
C LYS A 57 -16.45 16.43 5.40
N GLU A 58 -15.53 17.01 4.63
CA GLU A 58 -15.68 18.29 3.93
C GLU A 58 -16.47 18.18 2.62
N GLY A 59 -16.86 16.96 2.21
CA GLY A 59 -17.60 16.72 0.96
C GLY A 59 -16.76 16.84 -0.31
N ARG A 60 -15.43 16.83 -0.21
CA ARG A 60 -14.51 16.92 -1.36
C ARG A 60 -14.38 15.59 -2.12
N VAL A 61 -14.67 14.49 -1.46
CA VAL A 61 -14.65 13.13 -2.03
C VAL A 61 -15.71 12.28 -1.34
N SER A 62 -16.31 11.32 -2.08
CA SER A 62 -17.21 10.30 -1.53
C SER A 62 -16.69 8.91 -1.85
N PHE A 63 -16.75 8.02 -0.88
CA PHE A 63 -16.37 6.60 -1.02
C PHE A 63 -17.58 5.68 -1.21
N LYS A 64 -18.80 6.21 -1.37
CA LYS A 64 -20.03 5.40 -1.53
C LYS A 64 -19.97 4.39 -2.66
N ASN A 65 -19.30 4.74 -3.75
CA ASN A 65 -19.12 3.89 -4.92
C ASN A 65 -17.64 3.51 -5.12
N VAL A 66 -16.92 3.33 -4.03
CA VAL A 66 -15.54 2.83 -4.05
C VAL A 66 -15.55 1.41 -3.49
N LEU A 67 -14.94 0.47 -4.22
CA LEU A 67 -14.60 -0.86 -3.69
C LEU A 67 -13.16 -0.82 -3.19
N THR A 68 -12.88 -1.38 -2.03
CA THR A 68 -11.54 -1.40 -1.46
C THR A 68 -11.01 -2.83 -1.31
N PHE A 69 -9.70 -3.00 -1.57
CA PHE A 69 -9.00 -4.27 -1.40
C PHE A 69 -7.71 -4.01 -0.61
N ASN A 70 -7.61 -4.58 0.60
CA ASN A 70 -6.37 -4.46 1.37
C ASN A 70 -5.30 -5.44 0.89
N MET A 71 -4.02 -5.07 1.08
CA MET A 71 -2.88 -5.85 0.58
C MET A 71 -2.69 -7.18 1.29
N ASP A 72 -3.00 -7.24 2.57
CA ASP A 72 -2.61 -8.35 3.43
C ASP A 72 -3.42 -8.41 4.73
N GLU A 73 -3.27 -9.52 5.45
CA GLU A 73 -3.75 -9.73 6.82
C GLU A 73 -2.96 -10.85 7.49
N TYR A 74 -2.79 -10.78 8.79
CA TYR A 74 -2.18 -11.84 9.58
C TYR A 74 -3.04 -13.11 9.66
N VAL A 75 -2.39 -14.27 9.61
CA VAL A 75 -3.04 -15.55 9.81
C VAL A 75 -3.17 -15.86 11.30
N ASN A 76 -4.34 -16.38 11.70
CA ASN A 76 -4.68 -16.76 13.08
C ASN A 76 -4.68 -15.59 14.09
N LEU A 77 -4.81 -14.36 13.63
CA LEU A 77 -5.08 -13.21 14.48
C LEU A 77 -6.58 -12.90 14.42
N PRO A 78 -7.31 -12.81 15.55
CA PRO A 78 -8.73 -12.42 15.54
C PRO A 78 -8.93 -11.06 14.84
N GLU A 79 -10.02 -10.91 14.08
CA GLU A 79 -10.32 -9.66 13.39
C GLU A 79 -10.46 -8.46 14.32
N ASP A 80 -10.98 -8.67 15.53
CA ASP A 80 -11.15 -7.66 16.57
C ASP A 80 -9.87 -7.43 17.40
N HIS A 81 -8.78 -8.16 17.13
CA HIS A 81 -7.51 -7.89 17.77
C HIS A 81 -7.03 -6.49 17.40
N PRO A 82 -6.52 -5.66 18.33
CA PRO A 82 -6.10 -4.29 18.05
C PRO A 82 -5.11 -4.15 16.89
N GLU A 83 -4.26 -5.17 16.68
CA GLU A 83 -3.21 -5.18 15.68
C GLU A 83 -3.59 -5.98 14.40
N SER A 84 -4.84 -6.46 14.29
CA SER A 84 -5.33 -6.98 13.02
C SER A 84 -5.44 -5.83 12.00
N TYR A 85 -5.29 -6.14 10.72
CA TYR A 85 -5.45 -5.11 9.69
C TYR A 85 -6.90 -4.70 9.50
N HIS A 86 -7.86 -5.57 9.84
CA HIS A 86 -9.27 -5.18 9.97
C HIS A 86 -9.43 -4.05 10.98
N SER A 87 -8.92 -4.22 12.22
CA SER A 87 -9.00 -3.19 13.27
C SER A 87 -8.20 -1.94 12.92
N PHE A 88 -7.03 -2.09 12.28
CA PHE A 88 -6.24 -0.96 11.81
C PHE A 88 -7.02 -0.10 10.82
N MET A 89 -7.60 -0.73 9.80
CA MET A 89 -8.34 -0.03 8.76
C MET A 89 -9.64 0.60 9.25
N ALA A 90 -10.37 -0.09 10.12
CA ALA A 90 -11.55 0.47 10.79
C ALA A 90 -11.18 1.77 11.53
N ARG A 91 -10.17 1.70 12.40
CA ARG A 91 -9.71 2.81 13.26
C ARG A 91 -9.15 3.99 12.47
N ASN A 92 -8.43 3.75 11.37
CA ASN A 92 -7.73 4.82 10.65
C ASN A 92 -8.52 5.37 9.46
N LEU A 93 -9.48 4.63 8.89
CA LEU A 93 -10.19 5.05 7.68
C LEU A 93 -11.68 4.69 7.71
N PHE A 94 -12.05 3.40 7.75
CA PHE A 94 -13.39 2.96 7.38
C PHE A 94 -14.51 3.42 8.32
N ASP A 95 -14.24 3.55 9.63
CA ASP A 95 -15.23 4.06 10.59
C ASP A 95 -15.48 5.56 10.44
N HIS A 96 -14.75 6.25 9.60
CA HIS A 96 -14.74 7.71 9.50
C HIS A 96 -15.18 8.25 8.12
N ILE A 97 -15.40 7.36 7.13
CA ILE A 97 -15.79 7.72 5.76
C ILE A 97 -17.09 7.05 5.35
N ASP A 98 -17.66 7.49 4.24
CA ASP A 98 -18.95 7.00 3.73
C ASP A 98 -18.85 5.74 2.85
N CYS A 99 -17.81 4.91 3.03
CA CYS A 99 -17.66 3.64 2.32
C CYS A 99 -18.62 2.58 2.90
N PRO A 100 -19.51 1.96 2.10
CA PRO A 100 -20.35 0.88 2.56
C PRO A 100 -19.53 -0.34 2.99
N LYS A 101 -19.94 -1.03 4.04
CA LYS A 101 -19.21 -2.21 4.57
C LYS A 101 -19.08 -3.33 3.55
N GLU A 102 -20.08 -3.54 2.72
CA GLU A 102 -20.09 -4.52 1.62
C GLU A 102 -19.06 -4.21 0.53
N ASN A 103 -18.55 -3.00 0.47
CA ASN A 103 -17.51 -2.57 -0.47
C ASN A 103 -16.09 -2.71 0.10
N ILE A 104 -15.95 -3.15 1.34
CA ILE A 104 -14.65 -3.26 2.01
C ILE A 104 -14.21 -4.72 1.99
N HIS A 105 -13.09 -5.00 1.33
CA HIS A 105 -12.53 -6.34 1.23
C HIS A 105 -11.15 -6.39 1.87
N ILE A 106 -11.03 -7.22 2.90
CA ILE A 106 -9.78 -7.54 3.59
C ILE A 106 -9.68 -9.06 3.68
N LEU A 107 -8.50 -9.62 3.42
CA LEU A 107 -8.25 -11.06 3.47
C LEU A 107 -8.62 -11.63 4.85
N ASN A 108 -9.29 -12.77 4.86
CA ASN A 108 -9.67 -13.47 6.10
C ASN A 108 -8.55 -14.42 6.55
N GLY A 109 -7.67 -13.94 7.43
CA GLY A 109 -6.59 -14.74 8.02
C GLY A 109 -7.06 -15.91 8.91
N ASN A 110 -8.35 -15.98 9.21
CA ASN A 110 -9.00 -17.04 10.02
C ASN A 110 -9.83 -18.01 9.16
N ALA A 111 -9.73 -17.96 7.82
CA ALA A 111 -10.42 -18.86 6.93
C ALA A 111 -9.97 -20.32 7.16
N LYS A 112 -10.92 -21.27 7.06
CA LYS A 112 -10.63 -22.71 7.22
C LYS A 112 -9.67 -23.23 6.14
N ASP A 113 -9.78 -22.70 4.93
CA ASP A 113 -8.91 -22.98 3.79
C ASP A 113 -8.31 -21.67 3.30
N LEU A 114 -7.08 -21.41 3.71
CA LEU A 114 -6.36 -20.18 3.36
C LEU A 114 -6.02 -20.10 1.87
N ALA A 115 -5.84 -21.24 1.20
CA ALA A 115 -5.58 -21.27 -0.24
C ALA A 115 -6.84 -20.91 -1.04
N ALA A 116 -8.00 -21.44 -0.62
CA ALA A 116 -9.28 -21.06 -1.20
C ALA A 116 -9.61 -19.58 -0.97
N GLU A 117 -9.31 -19.04 0.22
CA GLU A 117 -9.46 -17.61 0.51
C GLU A 117 -8.62 -16.75 -0.43
N CYS A 118 -7.34 -17.08 -0.61
CA CYS A 118 -6.47 -16.36 -1.53
C CYS A 118 -6.96 -16.42 -2.99
N ALA A 119 -7.43 -17.57 -3.45
CA ALA A 119 -7.98 -17.74 -4.80
C ALA A 119 -9.26 -16.93 -4.98
N HIS A 120 -10.16 -16.96 -3.99
CA HIS A 120 -11.38 -16.16 -4.00
C HIS A 120 -11.09 -14.66 -4.03
N TYR A 121 -10.10 -14.19 -3.27
CA TYR A 121 -9.69 -12.79 -3.26
C TYR A 121 -9.22 -12.29 -4.64
N GLU A 122 -8.43 -13.10 -5.34
CA GLU A 122 -8.02 -12.81 -6.74
C GLU A 122 -9.23 -12.77 -7.69
N GLU A 123 -10.20 -13.68 -7.52
CA GLU A 123 -11.40 -13.69 -8.35
C GLU A 123 -12.28 -12.46 -8.07
N MET A 124 -12.45 -12.04 -6.80
CA MET A 124 -13.15 -10.80 -6.46
C MET A 124 -12.50 -9.56 -7.11
N ILE A 125 -11.18 -9.46 -7.09
CA ILE A 125 -10.45 -8.37 -7.78
C ILE A 125 -10.74 -8.39 -9.27
N LYS A 126 -10.75 -9.56 -9.89
CA LYS A 126 -11.01 -9.73 -11.32
C LYS A 126 -12.47 -9.40 -11.66
N GLU A 127 -13.46 -9.86 -10.87
CA GLU A 127 -14.88 -9.55 -11.03
C GLU A 127 -15.17 -8.05 -10.87
N ALA A 128 -14.42 -7.36 -9.98
CA ALA A 128 -14.45 -5.91 -9.85
C ALA A 128 -13.88 -5.18 -11.09
N GLY A 129 -13.32 -5.91 -12.05
CA GLY A 129 -12.67 -5.36 -13.24
C GLY A 129 -11.21 -4.99 -13.06
N GLY A 130 -10.55 -5.44 -12.00
CA GLY A 130 -9.18 -5.09 -11.61
C GLY A 130 -9.11 -3.80 -10.79
N ILE A 131 -7.95 -3.49 -10.26
CA ILE A 131 -7.75 -2.32 -9.38
C ILE A 131 -7.39 -1.08 -10.20
N ASP A 132 -8.09 0.03 -9.95
CA ASP A 132 -7.84 1.30 -10.62
C ASP A 132 -6.59 2.01 -10.09
N LEU A 133 -6.45 2.04 -8.75
CA LEU A 133 -5.27 2.58 -8.06
C LEU A 133 -4.90 1.65 -6.91
N PHE A 134 -3.70 1.10 -6.93
CA PHE A 134 -3.15 0.35 -5.80
C PHE A 134 -2.16 1.22 -5.03
N ILE A 135 -2.47 1.48 -3.76
CA ILE A 135 -1.57 2.19 -2.87
C ILE A 135 -0.79 1.18 -2.04
N GLY A 136 0.50 1.40 -1.86
CA GLY A 136 1.37 0.56 -1.05
C GLY A 136 2.41 1.35 -0.28
N GLY A 137 3.09 0.67 0.61
CA GLY A 137 4.34 1.10 1.22
C GLY A 137 5.46 0.13 0.85
N ILE A 138 6.66 0.37 1.38
CA ILE A 138 7.78 -0.58 1.26
C ILE A 138 8.36 -0.92 2.62
N GLY A 139 8.84 -2.15 2.78
CA GLY A 139 9.70 -2.53 3.90
C GLY A 139 11.09 -1.88 3.81
N PRO A 140 11.88 -1.87 4.89
CA PRO A 140 13.27 -1.41 4.85
C PRO A 140 14.16 -2.26 3.92
N ASP A 141 13.76 -3.50 3.66
CA ASP A 141 14.35 -4.46 2.73
C ASP A 141 13.71 -4.39 1.32
N GLY A 142 12.83 -3.42 1.07
CA GLY A 142 12.21 -3.16 -0.22
C GLY A 142 11.08 -4.11 -0.62
N HIS A 143 10.47 -4.81 0.33
CA HIS A 143 9.29 -5.61 0.03
C HIS A 143 8.04 -4.75 -0.20
N ILE A 144 7.16 -5.18 -1.12
CA ILE A 144 5.79 -4.67 -1.28
C ILE A 144 4.83 -5.67 -0.64
N ALA A 145 3.87 -5.20 0.18
CA ALA A 145 3.03 -6.06 1.00
C ALA A 145 3.93 -7.03 1.80
N PHE A 146 3.54 -8.30 2.03
CA PHE A 146 4.47 -9.29 2.59
C PHE A 146 5.24 -10.09 1.52
N ASN A 147 5.50 -9.48 0.35
CA ASN A 147 6.39 -10.11 -0.63
C ASN A 147 7.85 -9.87 -0.26
N GLU A 148 8.30 -10.60 0.75
CA GLU A 148 9.68 -10.63 1.23
C GLU A 148 10.69 -10.77 0.09
N PRO A 149 11.98 -10.36 0.27
CA PRO A 149 13.03 -10.59 -0.71
C PRO A 149 13.01 -12.01 -1.28
N TYR A 150 13.33 -12.13 -2.57
CA TYR A 150 13.29 -13.37 -3.37
C TYR A 150 11.89 -13.91 -3.67
N SER A 151 10.82 -13.18 -3.36
CA SER A 151 9.48 -13.51 -3.86
C SER A 151 9.42 -13.28 -5.37
N SER A 152 8.70 -14.15 -6.09
CA SER A 152 8.51 -13.99 -7.55
C SER A 152 7.84 -12.65 -7.87
N LEU A 153 8.34 -11.95 -8.88
CA LEU A 153 7.75 -10.70 -9.37
C LEU A 153 6.40 -10.90 -10.09
N THR A 154 6.05 -12.14 -10.39
CA THR A 154 4.75 -12.53 -10.97
C THR A 154 3.86 -13.27 -9.97
N SER A 155 4.20 -13.24 -8.68
CA SER A 155 3.42 -13.91 -7.63
C SER A 155 2.00 -13.36 -7.53
N ARG A 156 1.09 -14.24 -7.11
CA ARG A 156 -0.32 -13.92 -6.84
C ARG A 156 -0.60 -13.98 -5.34
N THR A 157 -1.82 -13.68 -4.94
CA THR A 157 -2.26 -13.74 -3.54
C THR A 157 -2.05 -15.14 -2.97
N ARG A 158 -1.41 -15.21 -1.81
CA ARG A 158 -1.02 -16.49 -1.18
C ARG A 158 -0.72 -16.37 0.30
N VAL A 159 -0.61 -17.50 0.97
CA VAL A 159 -0.03 -17.60 2.32
C VAL A 159 1.47 -17.35 2.23
N LYS A 160 1.99 -16.53 3.12
CA LYS A 160 3.43 -16.21 3.20
C LYS A 160 3.93 -16.40 4.63
N THR A 161 5.09 -17.07 4.77
CA THR A 161 5.84 -17.06 6.04
C THR A 161 6.62 -15.76 6.14
N LEU A 162 6.50 -15.09 7.27
CA LEU A 162 7.22 -13.85 7.54
C LEU A 162 8.67 -14.17 7.93
N THR A 163 9.60 -13.33 7.47
CA THR A 163 11.02 -13.44 7.86
C THR A 163 11.21 -13.03 9.32
N THR A 164 12.31 -13.45 9.91
CA THR A 164 12.68 -13.07 11.27
C THR A 164 12.79 -11.54 11.40
N ASP A 165 13.35 -10.87 10.39
CA ASP A 165 13.51 -9.42 10.38
C ASP A 165 12.14 -8.70 10.36
N THR A 166 11.20 -9.19 9.56
CA THR A 166 9.81 -8.68 9.54
C THR A 166 9.12 -8.91 10.87
N ILE A 167 9.27 -10.08 11.50
CA ILE A 167 8.72 -10.36 12.84
C ILE A 167 9.31 -9.41 13.88
N ILE A 168 10.63 -9.19 13.87
CA ILE A 168 11.29 -8.24 14.77
C ILE A 168 10.79 -6.81 14.53
N ALA A 169 10.72 -6.37 13.28
CA ALA A 169 10.24 -5.04 12.93
C ALA A 169 8.79 -4.81 13.38
N ASN A 170 7.93 -5.83 13.26
CA ASN A 170 6.52 -5.74 13.62
C ASN A 170 6.27 -5.94 15.13
N SER A 171 7.25 -6.49 15.89
CA SER A 171 7.09 -6.69 17.35
C SER A 171 6.74 -5.41 18.11
N ARG A 172 7.14 -4.24 17.58
CA ARG A 172 6.78 -2.92 18.13
C ARG A 172 5.26 -2.70 18.28
N PHE A 173 4.46 -3.38 17.47
CA PHE A 173 2.99 -3.36 17.54
C PHE A 173 2.43 -4.42 18.50
N PHE A 174 3.27 -5.35 18.98
CA PHE A 174 2.92 -6.47 19.84
C PHE A 174 3.70 -6.41 21.17
N ASP A 175 3.70 -5.26 21.85
CA ASP A 175 4.38 -5.00 23.13
C ASP A 175 5.89 -5.27 23.10
N ASN A 176 6.54 -5.16 21.92
CA ASN A 176 7.92 -5.56 21.64
C ASN A 176 8.21 -7.06 21.89
N ASP A 177 7.18 -7.91 21.86
CA ASP A 177 7.33 -9.35 22.00
C ASP A 177 7.22 -10.06 20.64
N VAL A 178 8.35 -10.55 20.14
CA VAL A 178 8.45 -11.28 18.88
C VAL A 178 7.62 -12.57 18.85
N ASN A 179 7.29 -13.14 20.03
CA ASN A 179 6.49 -14.37 20.13
C ASN A 179 5.00 -14.11 19.92
N LYS A 180 4.56 -12.88 20.11
CA LYS A 180 3.17 -12.46 19.88
C LYS A 180 2.89 -12.14 18.42
N VAL A 181 3.92 -11.85 17.62
CA VAL A 181 3.76 -11.54 16.20
C VAL A 181 3.38 -12.82 15.44
N PRO A 182 2.29 -12.81 14.65
CA PRO A 182 1.96 -13.94 13.78
C PRO A 182 3.11 -14.27 12.81
N LYS A 183 3.32 -15.56 12.57
CA LYS A 183 4.41 -16.03 11.68
C LYS A 183 4.00 -16.16 10.22
N LEU A 184 2.70 -16.14 9.96
CA LEU A 184 2.10 -16.28 8.65
C LEU A 184 1.20 -15.09 8.37
N ALA A 185 1.14 -14.70 7.10
CA ALA A 185 0.19 -13.72 6.58
C ALA A 185 -0.42 -14.20 5.25
N LEU A 186 -1.62 -13.73 4.94
CA LEU A 186 -2.15 -13.71 3.59
C LEU A 186 -1.70 -12.41 2.94
N THR A 187 -1.21 -12.45 1.72
CA THR A 187 -0.71 -11.26 1.03
C THR A 187 -0.97 -11.32 -0.45
N VAL A 188 -1.37 -10.20 -1.03
CA VAL A 188 -1.39 -10.07 -2.50
C VAL A 188 0.02 -10.26 -3.04
N GLY A 189 0.11 -10.83 -4.23
CA GLY A 189 1.39 -11.02 -4.91
C GLY A 189 1.91 -9.72 -5.54
N VAL A 190 3.20 -9.70 -5.88
CA VAL A 190 3.79 -8.59 -6.67
C VAL A 190 3.04 -8.45 -8.00
N GLY A 191 2.77 -9.57 -8.69
CA GLY A 191 2.00 -9.56 -9.93
C GLY A 191 0.58 -8.99 -9.74
N THR A 192 -0.08 -9.30 -8.62
CA THR A 192 -1.42 -8.75 -8.31
C THR A 192 -1.38 -7.23 -8.19
N VAL A 193 -0.37 -6.68 -7.51
CA VAL A 193 -0.17 -5.22 -7.40
C VAL A 193 0.14 -4.61 -8.76
N MET A 194 1.03 -5.24 -9.54
CA MET A 194 1.48 -4.75 -10.84
C MET A 194 0.40 -4.81 -11.93
N ASP A 195 -0.67 -5.60 -11.75
CA ASP A 195 -1.83 -5.65 -12.65
C ASP A 195 -2.77 -4.44 -12.49
N ALA A 196 -2.62 -3.65 -11.43
CA ALA A 196 -3.40 -2.43 -11.23
C ALA A 196 -3.16 -1.42 -12.37
N ARG A 197 -4.14 -0.58 -12.68
CA ARG A 197 -4.01 0.45 -13.71
C ARG A 197 -3.00 1.52 -13.32
N GLU A 198 -2.92 1.81 -12.03
CA GLU A 198 -1.96 2.74 -11.44
C GLU A 198 -1.47 2.20 -10.09
N VAL A 199 -0.19 2.37 -9.78
CA VAL A 199 0.40 1.97 -8.50
C VAL A 199 1.09 3.16 -7.87
N MET A 200 0.74 3.48 -6.62
CA MET A 200 1.35 4.55 -5.84
C MET A 200 1.99 4.01 -4.57
N ILE A 201 3.28 4.21 -4.39
CA ILE A 201 4.04 3.71 -3.24
C ILE A 201 4.48 4.88 -2.36
N LEU A 202 4.12 4.82 -1.08
CA LEU A 202 4.47 5.81 -0.06
C LEU A 202 5.76 5.40 0.64
N VAL A 203 6.72 6.32 0.69
CA VAL A 203 8.03 6.03 1.29
C VAL A 203 8.46 7.18 2.20
N ASN A 204 8.52 6.96 3.50
CA ASN A 204 8.89 8.00 4.45
C ASN A 204 9.98 7.56 5.42
N GLY A 205 10.85 8.51 5.72
CA GLY A 205 11.90 8.38 6.72
C GLY A 205 13.18 7.72 6.22
N HIS A 206 14.28 8.12 6.82
CA HIS A 206 15.66 7.69 6.49
C HIS A 206 15.83 6.16 6.47
N HIS A 207 15.13 5.43 7.37
CA HIS A 207 15.21 3.96 7.43
C HIS A 207 14.70 3.24 6.16
N LYS A 208 14.06 3.95 5.23
CA LYS A 208 13.63 3.47 3.91
C LYS A 208 14.56 3.91 2.77
N ALA A 209 15.58 4.73 3.04
CA ALA A 209 16.40 5.33 1.99
C ALA A 209 17.09 4.29 1.09
N ARG A 210 17.59 3.20 1.68
CA ARG A 210 18.20 2.10 0.92
C ARG A 210 17.20 1.39 0.00
N ALA A 211 16.01 1.13 0.50
CA ALA A 211 14.93 0.51 -0.28
C ALA A 211 14.47 1.42 -1.42
N LEU A 212 14.33 2.73 -1.15
CA LEU A 212 13.99 3.72 -2.18
C LEU A 212 15.06 3.80 -3.27
N LYS A 213 16.33 3.79 -2.89
CA LYS A 213 17.44 3.75 -3.87
C LYS A 213 17.36 2.51 -4.74
N ALA A 214 17.12 1.33 -4.15
CA ALA A 214 16.98 0.10 -4.92
C ALA A 214 15.76 0.14 -5.87
N ALA A 215 14.67 0.76 -5.44
CA ALA A 215 13.47 0.94 -6.26
C ALA A 215 13.69 1.83 -7.49
N ILE A 216 14.50 2.89 -7.36
CA ILE A 216 14.65 3.93 -8.39
C ILE A 216 15.91 3.68 -9.24
N GLU A 217 17.04 3.39 -8.61
CA GLU A 217 18.36 3.32 -9.25
C GLU A 217 18.87 1.90 -9.47
N GLY A 218 18.26 0.92 -8.80
CA GLY A 218 18.64 -0.48 -8.87
C GLY A 218 18.13 -1.16 -10.15
N ALA A 219 18.63 -2.39 -10.40
CA ALA A 219 18.06 -3.25 -11.43
C ALA A 219 16.72 -3.84 -10.96
N VAL A 220 15.87 -4.24 -11.92
CA VAL A 220 14.68 -5.03 -11.60
C VAL A 220 15.13 -6.41 -11.12
N THR A 221 14.84 -6.73 -9.89
CA THR A 221 15.24 -7.98 -9.25
C THR A 221 14.27 -8.37 -8.14
N HIS A 222 14.08 -9.66 -7.93
CA HIS A 222 13.26 -10.18 -6.86
C HIS A 222 13.90 -10.04 -5.45
N GLU A 223 15.19 -9.69 -5.39
CA GLU A 223 15.84 -9.31 -4.12
C GLU A 223 15.18 -8.05 -3.50
N TRP A 224 14.76 -7.13 -4.37
CA TRP A 224 14.03 -5.91 -4.03
C TRP A 224 12.70 -5.93 -4.77
N THR A 225 11.66 -6.52 -4.22
CA THR A 225 10.40 -6.72 -4.95
C THR A 225 9.75 -5.41 -5.39
N ILE A 226 10.00 -4.31 -4.68
CA ILE A 226 9.63 -2.94 -5.10
C ILE A 226 10.20 -2.57 -6.48
N SER A 227 11.35 -3.13 -6.88
CA SER A 227 11.97 -2.81 -8.16
C SER A 227 11.10 -3.16 -9.37
N ALA A 228 10.11 -4.05 -9.19
CA ALA A 228 9.11 -4.36 -10.21
C ALA A 228 8.35 -3.11 -10.68
N LEU A 229 8.20 -2.09 -9.82
CA LEU A 229 7.51 -0.83 -10.17
C LEU A 229 8.16 -0.11 -11.35
N GLN A 230 9.44 -0.32 -11.61
CA GLN A 230 10.13 0.23 -12.79
C GLN A 230 9.51 -0.24 -14.11
N MET A 231 8.85 -1.40 -14.13
CA MET A 231 8.17 -1.95 -15.31
C MET A 231 6.71 -1.48 -15.42
N HIS A 232 6.17 -0.83 -14.40
CA HIS A 232 4.78 -0.37 -14.41
C HIS A 232 4.64 0.93 -15.22
N GLN A 233 3.67 0.97 -16.16
CA GLN A 233 3.45 2.15 -17.01
C GLN A 233 3.06 3.40 -16.20
N HIS A 234 2.28 3.23 -15.15
CA HIS A 234 1.73 4.29 -14.29
C HIS A 234 2.16 4.11 -12.83
N GLY A 235 3.45 3.80 -12.63
CA GLY A 235 4.03 3.69 -11.29
C GLY A 235 4.41 5.06 -10.74
N ILE A 236 4.04 5.34 -9.48
CA ILE A 236 4.35 6.57 -8.75
C ILE A 236 5.00 6.20 -7.42
N ILE A 237 6.07 6.87 -7.07
CA ILE A 237 6.62 6.88 -5.72
C ILE A 237 6.39 8.28 -5.14
N VAL A 238 5.83 8.35 -3.94
CA VAL A 238 5.71 9.60 -3.16
C VAL A 238 6.58 9.44 -1.92
N ALA A 239 7.63 10.24 -1.81
CA ALA A 239 8.62 10.14 -0.75
C ALA A 239 8.75 11.47 0.01
N ASP A 240 9.17 11.39 1.28
CA ASP A 240 9.67 12.55 2.00
C ASP A 240 11.18 12.72 1.78
N GLU A 241 11.72 13.93 2.08
CA GLU A 241 13.15 14.20 1.94
C GLU A 241 14.04 13.18 2.67
N PRO A 242 13.79 12.80 3.95
CA PRO A 242 14.62 11.81 4.64
C PRO A 242 14.71 10.45 3.96
N ALA A 243 13.70 10.03 3.22
CA ALA A 243 13.73 8.78 2.48
C ALA A 243 14.68 8.84 1.27
N THR A 244 15.10 10.02 0.83
CA THR A 244 15.96 10.21 -0.37
C THR A 244 17.46 10.20 -0.07
N ASP A 245 17.88 10.10 1.20
CA ASP A 245 19.26 10.30 1.66
C ASP A 245 20.31 9.41 0.96
N GLU A 246 19.91 8.26 0.41
CA GLU A 246 20.83 7.37 -0.34
C GLU A 246 20.77 7.52 -1.86
N LEU A 247 19.87 8.36 -2.38
CA LEU A 247 19.84 8.63 -3.81
C LEU A 247 21.09 9.37 -4.27
N LYS A 248 21.51 9.10 -5.50
CA LYS A 248 22.53 9.96 -6.14
C LYS A 248 21.98 11.38 -6.27
N VAL A 249 22.84 12.35 -6.04
CA VAL A 249 22.47 13.78 -6.16
C VAL A 249 21.87 14.09 -7.55
N ALA A 250 22.37 13.46 -8.61
CA ALA A 250 21.83 13.63 -9.96
C ALA A 250 20.39 13.10 -10.08
N THR A 251 20.09 11.93 -9.49
CA THR A 251 18.75 11.34 -9.50
C THR A 251 17.77 12.20 -8.71
N TYR A 252 18.15 12.62 -7.51
CA TYR A 252 17.36 13.54 -6.69
C TYR A 252 17.02 14.83 -7.44
N LYS A 253 18.05 15.52 -7.99
CA LYS A 253 17.85 16.78 -8.73
C LYS A 253 16.97 16.58 -9.96
N TYR A 254 17.13 15.46 -10.67
CA TYR A 254 16.31 15.14 -11.84
C TYR A 254 14.81 15.11 -11.48
N PHE A 255 14.43 14.34 -10.44
CA PHE A 255 13.03 14.25 -10.07
C PHE A 255 12.48 15.54 -9.44
N LYS A 256 13.27 16.26 -8.66
CA LYS A 256 12.87 17.60 -8.14
C LYS A 256 12.63 18.61 -9.27
N ASP A 257 13.37 18.54 -10.37
CA ASP A 257 13.19 19.46 -11.50
C ASP A 257 11.97 19.10 -12.35
N ILE A 258 11.82 17.82 -12.74
CA ILE A 258 10.69 17.43 -13.61
C ILE A 258 9.33 17.43 -12.91
N GLU A 259 9.29 17.31 -11.60
CA GLU A 259 8.06 17.31 -10.81
C GLU A 259 7.80 18.62 -10.06
N LYS A 260 8.62 19.66 -10.24
CA LYS A 260 8.55 20.93 -9.48
C LYS A 260 7.17 21.59 -9.47
N ASP A 261 6.42 21.48 -10.57
CA ASP A 261 5.09 22.07 -10.71
C ASP A 261 3.98 21.15 -10.13
N ASN A 262 4.35 19.96 -9.66
CA ASN A 262 3.46 18.96 -9.08
C ASN A 262 3.67 18.79 -7.55
N LEU A 263 4.53 19.57 -6.92
CA LEU A 263 4.78 19.55 -5.47
C LEU A 263 3.80 20.46 -4.73
N LEU A 264 3.63 20.22 -3.40
CA LEU A 264 2.79 21.02 -2.50
C LEU A 264 3.56 22.13 -1.79
#